data_dd7fcc2a8cfd00a70e2432604923ace0
#
_entry.id   dd7fcc2a8cfd00a70e2432604923ace0
#
_cell.length_a   1.000
_cell.length_b   1.000
_cell.length_c   1.000
_cell.angle_alpha   90.00
_cell.angle_beta   90.00
_cell.angle_gamma   90.00
#
_symmetry.space_group_name_H-M   'P 1'
#
loop_
_entity.id
_entity.type
_entity.pdbx_description
1 polymer ?
#
loop_
_entity_poly.entity_id
_entity_poly.type
_entity_poly.pdbx_seq_one_letter_code
_entity_poly.pdbx_strand_id
1 'polypeptide(L)'
;MFASRRTLTLALAAITTIHASTAAAQTTAPSQTPPAAPSTGAAPAAVVTQQATSPDAETRIRALEDRIATLEKSEAKLTAAAATAPAVTASRDGLVVRSADNAFSFRLRGYVQSDARFFGANGAVAPGSSTFLLRRVRPILEATAYKYFGLRLMPDFGNGQVVLYDAYAEAKPNAALNLRLGKFKPPIGLERLQSATDVRFVERGLPTNLVPNRDVGVQLYGDVAQARVQYQLGAFDGAPDAAIADGDVSTGKDVSGRVFFRPFATIASAPDVGIGIAGSSGTEQGTLTATGLGAYRTTGQLALFRYRADGTAANTVLAEGRRTRVSPQGYLYVGPVGVLAEYVRATHNVRRATNVAALTNQAWQVSGGWVLTGERESYTGISPDHPLDGSKAGGLGALEVVARYGVLTTDANAFPIYSDPATQARRARAGGVGLNWRLTRGLLFAADYERTQLEGPGAAEVRSTEHAVLTRLQLGF
;
A
#
# COMPACT_ATOMS: atom_id res chain seq x y z
N MET A 1 -39.21 -34.01 -18.78
CA MET A 1 -38.56 -34.99 -19.64
C MET A 1 -37.17 -34.44 -19.95
N PHE A 2 -36.15 -35.18 -19.52
CA PHE A 2 -34.70 -35.01 -19.70
C PHE A 2 -33.95 -33.80 -19.18
N ALA A 3 -33.22 -34.12 -18.08
CA ALA A 3 -32.13 -33.41 -17.47
C ALA A 3 -30.88 -33.37 -18.39
N SER A 4 -30.10 -32.30 -18.28
CA SER A 4 -28.67 -32.35 -18.60
C SER A 4 -27.87 -31.63 -17.53
N ARG A 5 -27.31 -32.42 -16.61
CA ARG A 5 -26.21 -32.03 -15.74
C ARG A 5 -24.94 -31.94 -16.58
N ARG A 6 -24.30 -30.79 -16.65
CA ARG A 6 -22.91 -30.66 -17.09
C ARG A 6 -22.04 -30.29 -15.91
N THR A 7 -21.29 -31.27 -15.51
CA THR A 7 -20.18 -31.25 -14.55
C THR A 7 -19.11 -30.29 -15.02
N LEU A 8 -18.76 -29.34 -14.14
CA LEU A 8 -17.60 -28.45 -14.31
C LEU A 8 -16.37 -29.18 -13.76
N THR A 9 -15.57 -29.78 -14.64
CA THR A 9 -14.28 -30.38 -14.28
C THR A 9 -13.22 -29.28 -14.30
N LEU A 10 -12.68 -28.94 -13.13
CA LEU A 10 -11.50 -28.06 -13.01
C LEU A 10 -10.29 -28.80 -13.61
N ALA A 11 -9.75 -28.26 -14.68
CA ALA A 11 -8.45 -28.66 -15.19
C ALA A 11 -7.35 -27.92 -14.41
N LEU A 12 -6.73 -28.67 -13.48
CA LEU A 12 -5.49 -28.28 -12.82
C LEU A 12 -4.39 -29.14 -13.42
N ALA A 13 -3.67 -28.67 -14.42
CA ALA A 13 -2.47 -29.34 -14.91
C ALA A 13 -1.51 -28.35 -15.58
N ALA A 14 -0.25 -28.57 -15.25
CA ALA A 14 0.98 -28.07 -15.88
C ALA A 14 1.70 -26.91 -15.17
N ILE A 15 2.42 -27.27 -14.11
CA ILE A 15 3.69 -26.61 -13.78
C ILE A 15 4.79 -27.61 -14.18
N THR A 16 5.42 -27.33 -15.28
CA THR A 16 6.54 -28.10 -15.83
C THR A 16 7.80 -27.82 -15.00
N THR A 17 8.39 -28.85 -14.48
CA THR A 17 9.68 -28.91 -13.79
C THR A 17 10.81 -28.39 -14.66
N ILE A 18 11.49 -27.32 -14.24
CA ILE A 18 12.80 -26.94 -14.75
C ILE A 18 13.83 -27.46 -13.75
N HIS A 19 14.56 -28.49 -14.11
CA HIS A 19 15.73 -28.98 -13.39
C HIS A 19 16.92 -28.10 -13.76
N ALA A 20 17.42 -27.35 -12.79
CA ALA A 20 18.74 -26.75 -12.86
C ALA A 20 19.72 -27.68 -12.12
N SER A 21 20.60 -28.31 -12.86
CA SER A 21 21.71 -29.10 -12.31
C SER A 21 22.77 -28.16 -11.77
N THR A 22 22.92 -28.15 -10.44
CA THR A 22 24.09 -27.58 -9.79
C THR A 22 25.03 -28.71 -9.43
N ALA A 23 26.18 -28.74 -10.08
CA ALA A 23 27.29 -29.63 -9.73
C ALA A 23 27.92 -29.14 -8.40
N ALA A 24 27.77 -29.91 -7.35
CA ALA A 24 28.47 -29.70 -6.09
C ALA A 24 29.83 -30.40 -6.18
N ALA A 25 30.89 -29.62 -6.12
CA ALA A 25 32.24 -30.13 -5.88
C ALA A 25 32.39 -30.43 -4.38
N GLN A 26 32.38 -31.69 -4.01
CA GLN A 26 32.75 -32.14 -2.68
C GLN A 26 34.29 -32.23 -2.59
N THR A 27 34.87 -31.40 -1.73
CA THR A 27 36.26 -31.58 -1.26
C THR A 27 36.19 -32.29 0.10
N THR A 28 36.46 -33.59 0.10
CA THR A 28 36.68 -34.37 1.32
C THR A 28 38.07 -34.12 1.87
N ALA A 29 38.16 -33.60 3.07
CA ALA A 29 39.40 -33.60 3.85
C ALA A 29 39.50 -34.94 4.64
N PRO A 30 40.67 -35.59 4.68
CA PRO A 30 40.82 -36.79 5.49
C PRO A 30 41.17 -36.41 6.93
N SER A 31 40.41 -37.03 7.83
CA SER A 31 40.66 -37.11 9.28
C SER A 31 41.90 -37.90 9.53
N GLN A 32 42.89 -37.34 10.23
CA GLN A 32 44.02 -38.10 10.82
C GLN A 32 43.98 -38.02 12.33
N THR A 33 43.88 -39.20 12.94
CA THR A 33 44.01 -39.46 14.35
C THR A 33 45.49 -39.36 14.77
N PRO A 34 45.84 -38.80 15.93
CA PRO A 34 47.23 -38.78 16.38
C PRO A 34 47.66 -40.08 17.03
N PRO A 35 48.86 -40.61 16.75
CA PRO A 35 49.45 -41.70 17.50
C PRO A 35 50.20 -41.24 18.75
N ALA A 36 50.23 -42.12 19.75
CA ALA A 36 50.79 -41.99 21.07
C ALA A 36 52.33 -41.76 21.07
N ALA A 37 52.79 -41.13 22.12
CA ALA A 37 54.19 -40.86 22.41
C ALA A 37 54.94 -42.12 22.83
N PRO A 38 56.25 -42.20 22.56
CA PRO A 38 57.21 -42.88 23.43
C PRO A 38 58.27 -41.97 24.00
N SER A 39 58.75 -42.38 25.11
CA SER A 39 59.63 -41.79 26.10
C SER A 39 61.07 -41.61 25.70
N THR A 40 61.66 -40.57 26.30
CA THR A 40 63.04 -40.40 26.81
C THR A 40 64.24 -40.83 25.97
N GLY A 41 65.04 -39.87 25.61
CA GLY A 41 66.43 -40.01 25.18
C GLY A 41 67.16 -38.68 25.19
N ALA A 42 68.25 -38.62 25.95
CA ALA A 42 69.06 -37.45 26.26
C ALA A 42 69.62 -36.70 25.04
N ALA A 43 69.76 -35.42 25.22
CA ALA A 43 70.32 -34.45 24.26
C ALA A 43 71.83 -34.70 23.95
N PRO A 44 72.25 -34.26 22.79
CA PRO A 44 73.45 -33.40 22.73
C PRO A 44 73.13 -32.02 22.13
N ALA A 45 73.81 -31.02 22.64
CA ALA A 45 73.77 -29.67 22.25
C ALA A 45 74.07 -29.49 20.74
N ALA A 46 73.03 -29.08 19.99
CA ALA A 46 73.17 -28.68 18.60
C ALA A 46 73.59 -27.21 18.54
N VAL A 47 74.80 -27.02 18.06
CA VAL A 47 75.36 -25.75 17.60
C VAL A 47 74.36 -25.15 16.58
N VAL A 48 73.85 -24.00 16.90
CA VAL A 48 73.09 -23.17 15.93
C VAL A 48 74.13 -22.62 14.92
N THR A 49 74.30 -23.37 13.86
CA THR A 49 74.98 -22.86 12.68
C THR A 49 74.05 -21.85 12.04
N GLN A 50 74.38 -20.56 12.12
CA GLN A 50 73.74 -19.55 11.25
C GLN A 50 74.04 -19.98 9.79
N GLN A 51 73.07 -20.60 9.15
CA GLN A 51 73.10 -20.79 7.71
C GLN A 51 73.05 -19.40 7.09
N ALA A 52 74.20 -18.97 6.50
CA ALA A 52 74.25 -17.82 5.65
C ALA A 52 73.15 -18.01 4.55
N THR A 53 72.19 -17.15 4.54
CA THR A 53 71.14 -17.09 3.48
C THR A 53 71.85 -16.93 2.14
N SER A 54 71.58 -17.83 1.19
CA SER A 54 72.21 -17.71 -0.13
C SER A 54 71.78 -16.38 -0.78
N PRO A 55 72.59 -15.73 -1.59
CA PRO A 55 72.29 -14.45 -2.25
C PRO A 55 71.01 -14.49 -3.04
N ASP A 56 70.60 -15.64 -3.48
CA ASP A 56 69.32 -15.88 -4.15
C ASP A 56 68.09 -15.80 -3.18
N ALA A 57 68.29 -16.28 -1.93
CA ALA A 57 67.24 -16.22 -0.91
C ALA A 57 67.02 -14.78 -0.43
N GLU A 58 67.99 -13.96 -0.26
CA GLU A 58 67.91 -12.54 0.11
C GLU A 58 67.24 -11.72 -1.00
N THR A 59 67.56 -11.99 -2.25
CA THR A 59 66.91 -11.33 -3.41
C THR A 59 65.47 -11.69 -3.49
N ARG A 60 65.07 -12.94 -3.21
CA ARG A 60 63.68 -13.38 -3.19
C ARG A 60 62.93 -12.78 -2.01
N ILE A 61 63.56 -12.64 -0.84
CA ILE A 61 62.93 -12.00 0.33
C ILE A 61 62.64 -10.54 0.02
N ARG A 62 63.57 -9.77 -0.53
CA ARG A 62 63.35 -8.37 -0.93
C ARG A 62 62.24 -8.23 -1.97
N ALA A 63 62.22 -9.11 -2.98
CA ALA A 63 61.17 -9.10 -3.99
C ALA A 63 59.79 -9.43 -3.40
N LEU A 64 59.71 -10.28 -2.36
CA LEU A 64 58.47 -10.57 -1.64
C LEU A 64 58.06 -9.41 -0.74
N GLU A 65 58.98 -8.76 -0.04
CA GLU A 65 58.71 -7.57 0.76
C GLU A 65 58.19 -6.41 -0.08
N ASP A 66 58.77 -6.14 -1.26
CA ASP A 66 58.29 -5.13 -2.20
C ASP A 66 56.89 -5.46 -2.72
N ARG A 67 56.63 -6.75 -2.94
CA ARG A 67 55.28 -7.20 -3.38
C ARG A 67 54.26 -7.08 -2.27
N ILE A 68 54.61 -7.39 -1.02
CA ILE A 68 53.76 -7.19 0.16
C ILE A 68 53.47 -5.70 0.32
N ALA A 69 54.46 -4.82 0.31
CA ALA A 69 54.23 -3.37 0.41
C ALA A 69 53.35 -2.83 -0.71
N THR A 70 53.47 -3.36 -1.93
CA THR A 70 52.60 -3.00 -3.07
C THR A 70 51.19 -3.48 -2.86
N LEU A 71 51.00 -4.71 -2.35
CA LEU A 71 49.67 -5.26 -2.04
C LEU A 71 49.01 -4.50 -0.89
N GLU A 72 49.73 -4.21 0.19
CA GLU A 72 49.23 -3.41 1.32
C GLU A 72 48.76 -2.01 0.87
N LYS A 73 49.57 -1.35 0.02
CA LYS A 73 49.19 -0.05 -0.56
C LYS A 73 47.97 -0.14 -1.46
N SER A 74 47.85 -1.20 -2.22
CA SER A 74 46.69 -1.47 -3.09
C SER A 74 45.43 -1.78 -2.27
N GLU A 75 45.58 -2.58 -1.21
CA GLU A 75 44.49 -2.89 -0.27
C GLU A 75 44.00 -1.64 0.47
N ALA A 76 44.92 -0.81 0.98
CA ALA A 76 44.59 0.46 1.61
C ALA A 76 43.86 1.39 0.64
N LYS A 77 44.27 1.44 -0.63
CA LYS A 77 43.60 2.22 -1.67
C LYS A 77 42.20 1.67 -1.98
N LEU A 78 42.05 0.36 -2.07
CA LEU A 78 40.74 -0.28 -2.30
C LEU A 78 39.82 -0.09 -1.10
N THR A 79 40.31 -0.22 0.12
CA THR A 79 39.58 0.02 1.36
C THR A 79 39.09 1.48 1.46
N ALA A 80 39.97 2.43 1.14
CA ALA A 80 39.61 3.85 1.10
C ALA A 80 38.59 4.16 0.02
N ALA A 81 38.72 3.55 -1.18
CA ALA A 81 37.74 3.69 -2.24
C ALA A 81 36.40 3.04 -1.87
N ALA A 82 36.40 1.88 -1.23
CA ALA A 82 35.19 1.22 -0.74
C ALA A 82 34.47 2.03 0.34
N ALA A 83 35.21 2.70 1.22
CA ALA A 83 34.66 3.57 2.27
C ALA A 83 33.90 4.80 1.71
N THR A 84 34.26 5.24 0.51
CA THR A 84 33.62 6.39 -0.17
C THR A 84 32.62 5.98 -1.26
N ALA A 85 32.61 4.69 -1.64
CA ALA A 85 31.72 4.20 -2.68
C ALA A 85 30.25 4.20 -2.22
N PRO A 86 29.31 4.50 -3.11
CA PRO A 86 27.89 4.37 -2.79
C PRO A 86 27.52 2.89 -2.58
N ALA A 87 26.74 2.62 -1.55
CA ALA A 87 26.16 1.30 -1.32
C ALA A 87 24.96 1.08 -2.26
N VAL A 88 24.99 -0.03 -3.02
CA VAL A 88 23.87 -0.46 -3.87
C VAL A 88 23.34 -1.76 -3.32
N THR A 89 22.04 -1.79 -3.00
CA THR A 89 21.37 -2.99 -2.50
C THR A 89 20.11 -3.26 -3.30
N ALA A 90 19.90 -4.51 -3.72
CA ALA A 90 18.64 -4.99 -4.27
C ALA A 90 18.04 -5.98 -3.29
N SER A 91 16.81 -5.72 -2.88
CA SER A 91 16.10 -6.54 -1.90
C SER A 91 14.59 -6.49 -2.15
N ARG A 92 13.82 -7.16 -1.29
CA ARG A 92 12.36 -7.05 -1.27
C ARG A 92 11.81 -5.63 -1.05
N ASP A 93 12.66 -4.71 -0.60
CA ASP A 93 12.31 -3.30 -0.39
C ASP A 93 12.67 -2.44 -1.63
N GLY A 94 13.04 -3.08 -2.73
CA GLY A 94 13.43 -2.48 -4.00
C GLY A 94 14.93 -2.31 -4.17
N LEU A 95 15.29 -1.55 -5.21
CA LEU A 95 16.67 -1.14 -5.48
C LEU A 95 16.96 0.15 -4.72
N VAL A 96 17.97 0.12 -3.85
CA VAL A 96 18.41 1.28 -3.07
C VAL A 96 19.86 1.60 -3.41
N VAL A 97 20.11 2.85 -3.77
CA VAL A 97 21.46 3.44 -3.89
C VAL A 97 21.61 4.46 -2.78
N ARG A 98 22.70 4.38 -2.01
CA ARG A 98 22.93 5.28 -0.87
C ARG A 98 24.38 5.76 -0.85
N SER A 99 24.61 7.06 -0.63
CA SER A 99 25.94 7.62 -0.44
C SER A 99 26.58 7.08 0.84
N ALA A 100 27.90 7.04 0.89
CA ALA A 100 28.66 6.52 2.03
C ALA A 100 28.33 7.26 3.35
N ASP A 101 28.07 8.56 3.29
CA ASP A 101 27.70 9.41 4.43
C ASP A 101 26.19 9.35 4.78
N ASN A 102 25.39 8.54 4.06
CA ASN A 102 23.94 8.45 4.15
C ASN A 102 23.19 9.79 3.93
N ALA A 103 23.85 10.80 3.36
CA ALA A 103 23.23 12.09 3.10
C ALA A 103 22.28 12.05 1.90
N PHE A 104 22.56 11.16 0.94
CA PHE A 104 21.78 10.98 -0.26
C PHE A 104 21.36 9.51 -0.39
N SER A 105 20.11 9.30 -0.75
CA SER A 105 19.62 7.97 -1.13
C SER A 105 18.60 8.06 -2.27
N PHE A 106 18.59 7.03 -3.11
CA PHE A 106 17.62 6.83 -4.15
C PHE A 106 17.05 5.42 -3.99
N ARG A 107 15.72 5.29 -4.03
CA ARG A 107 15.02 4.01 -3.95
C ARG A 107 14.04 3.89 -5.11
N LEU A 108 14.14 2.79 -5.82
CA LEU A 108 13.17 2.38 -6.81
C LEU A 108 12.48 1.10 -6.32
N ARG A 109 11.18 1.16 -6.18
CA ARG A 109 10.31 0.03 -5.84
C ARG A 109 9.01 0.11 -6.62
N GLY A 110 8.15 -0.88 -6.48
CA GLY A 110 6.89 -0.82 -7.19
C GLY A 110 6.02 -2.02 -6.95
N TYR A 111 4.83 -2.00 -7.56
CA TYR A 111 3.94 -3.14 -7.54
C TYR A 111 3.00 -3.16 -8.75
N VAL A 112 2.59 -4.37 -9.10
CA VAL A 112 1.57 -4.66 -10.11
C VAL A 112 0.44 -5.40 -9.43
N GLN A 113 -0.81 -5.02 -9.72
CA GLN A 113 -2.02 -5.70 -9.30
C GLN A 113 -2.85 -6.03 -10.54
N SER A 114 -3.02 -7.32 -10.80
CA SER A 114 -3.90 -7.86 -11.84
C SER A 114 -5.13 -8.44 -11.18
N ASP A 115 -6.30 -7.93 -11.55
CA ASP A 115 -7.57 -8.30 -10.96
C ASP A 115 -8.45 -9.04 -11.98
N ALA A 116 -9.32 -9.93 -11.47
CA ALA A 116 -10.47 -10.41 -12.22
C ALA A 116 -11.75 -10.07 -11.44
N ARG A 117 -12.78 -9.69 -12.17
CA ARG A 117 -14.10 -9.38 -11.62
C ARG A 117 -15.14 -10.25 -12.32
N PHE A 118 -15.97 -10.92 -11.54
CA PHE A 118 -17.07 -11.74 -12.04
C PHE A 118 -18.35 -11.32 -11.35
N PHE A 119 -19.36 -11.00 -12.14
CA PHE A 119 -20.66 -10.58 -11.64
C PHE A 119 -21.68 -11.67 -11.85
N GLY A 120 -22.47 -11.97 -10.80
CA GLY A 120 -23.62 -12.87 -10.90
C GLY A 120 -24.77 -12.22 -11.68
N ALA A 121 -25.73 -13.03 -12.11
CA ALA A 121 -26.96 -12.55 -12.71
C ALA A 121 -27.77 -11.79 -11.65
N ASN A 122 -27.94 -10.48 -11.84
CA ASN A 122 -28.58 -9.58 -10.89
C ASN A 122 -29.81 -8.97 -11.54
N GLY A 123 -30.91 -8.83 -10.75
CA GLY A 123 -32.09 -8.13 -11.22
C GLY A 123 -31.79 -6.65 -11.48
N ALA A 124 -32.40 -6.12 -12.53
CA ALA A 124 -32.76 -4.72 -12.82
C ALA A 124 -31.69 -3.62 -12.94
N VAL A 125 -30.48 -3.73 -12.40
CA VAL A 125 -29.38 -2.79 -12.72
C VAL A 125 -28.46 -3.45 -13.72
N ALA A 126 -27.96 -2.70 -14.71
CA ALA A 126 -27.05 -3.23 -15.72
C ALA A 126 -25.96 -4.07 -15.06
N PRO A 127 -25.85 -5.37 -15.38
CA PRO A 127 -24.85 -6.23 -14.76
C PRO A 127 -23.46 -5.70 -15.10
N GLY A 128 -22.56 -5.72 -14.13
CA GLY A 128 -21.15 -5.45 -14.40
C GLY A 128 -20.62 -6.45 -15.41
N SER A 129 -19.80 -6.00 -16.33
CA SER A 129 -19.11 -6.91 -17.25
C SER A 129 -18.01 -7.66 -16.49
N SER A 130 -18.05 -9.00 -16.58
CA SER A 130 -16.93 -9.81 -16.09
C SER A 130 -15.67 -9.50 -16.91
N THR A 131 -14.55 -9.24 -16.22
CA THR A 131 -13.35 -8.73 -16.90
C THR A 131 -12.09 -9.06 -16.12
N PHE A 132 -10.99 -9.18 -16.86
CA PHE A 132 -9.62 -9.13 -16.35
C PHE A 132 -9.08 -7.72 -16.58
N LEU A 133 -8.33 -7.18 -15.62
CA LEU A 133 -7.76 -5.85 -15.75
C LEU A 133 -6.44 -5.70 -14.99
N LEU A 134 -5.54 -4.89 -15.53
CA LEU A 134 -4.40 -4.36 -14.78
C LEU A 134 -4.92 -3.23 -13.90
N ARG A 135 -5.18 -3.54 -12.64
CA ARG A 135 -5.82 -2.60 -11.70
C ARG A 135 -4.89 -1.49 -11.28
N ARG A 136 -3.61 -1.84 -11.03
CA ARG A 136 -2.55 -0.88 -10.67
C ARG A 136 -1.22 -1.37 -11.20
N VAL A 137 -0.47 -0.46 -11.80
CA VAL A 137 0.92 -0.65 -12.21
C VAL A 137 1.69 0.57 -11.75
N ARG A 138 2.34 0.49 -10.59
CA ARG A 138 2.90 1.66 -9.89
C ARG A 138 4.37 1.50 -9.60
N PRO A 139 5.26 1.99 -10.46
CA PRO A 139 6.62 2.26 -10.05
C PRO A 139 6.62 3.40 -9.02
N ILE A 140 7.49 3.31 -8.02
CA ILE A 140 7.62 4.29 -6.93
C ILE A 140 9.07 4.67 -6.84
N LEU A 141 9.33 5.94 -7.08
CA LEU A 141 10.64 6.55 -6.97
C LEU A 141 10.67 7.41 -5.72
N GLU A 142 11.63 7.14 -4.84
CA GLU A 142 11.86 7.92 -3.63
C GLU A 142 13.33 8.36 -3.61
N ALA A 143 13.57 9.62 -3.30
CA ALA A 143 14.91 10.15 -3.13
C ALA A 143 14.99 10.90 -1.80
N THR A 144 16.16 10.88 -1.19
CA THR A 144 16.48 11.71 -0.02
C THR A 144 17.74 12.49 -0.32
N ALA A 145 17.75 13.76 0.01
CA ALA A 145 18.91 14.64 -0.09
C ALA A 145 19.17 15.30 1.25
N TYR A 146 20.46 15.45 1.60
CA TYR A 146 20.92 16.08 2.83
C TYR A 146 20.28 15.50 4.11
N LYS A 147 19.89 14.21 4.09
CA LYS A 147 19.22 13.47 5.18
C LYS A 147 17.77 13.93 5.48
N TYR A 148 17.38 15.13 5.11
CA TYR A 148 16.15 15.78 5.55
C TYR A 148 15.13 16.02 4.44
N PHE A 149 15.59 16.18 3.19
CA PHE A 149 14.70 16.51 2.08
C PHE A 149 14.36 15.25 1.30
N GLY A 150 13.08 14.91 1.26
CA GLY A 150 12.53 13.79 0.52
C GLY A 150 11.83 14.22 -0.75
N LEU A 151 11.86 13.38 -1.76
CA LEU A 151 11.06 13.44 -2.97
C LEU A 151 10.37 12.09 -3.15
N ARG A 152 9.10 12.09 -3.55
CA ARG A 152 8.39 10.89 -3.98
C ARG A 152 7.64 11.15 -5.26
N LEU A 153 7.77 10.19 -6.18
CA LEU A 153 7.04 10.15 -7.44
C LEU A 153 6.43 8.77 -7.62
N MET A 154 5.11 8.71 -7.89
CA MET A 154 4.37 7.46 -8.10
C MET A 154 3.31 7.65 -9.18
N PRO A 155 3.63 7.42 -10.45
CA PRO A 155 2.63 7.27 -11.51
C PRO A 155 1.89 5.93 -11.36
N ASP A 156 0.71 5.84 -11.97
CA ASP A 156 -0.07 4.61 -12.14
C ASP A 156 -0.42 4.44 -13.60
N PHE A 157 -0.05 3.29 -14.16
CA PHE A 157 -0.33 2.90 -15.54
C PHE A 157 -1.46 1.88 -15.63
N GLY A 158 -2.21 1.69 -14.54
CA GLY A 158 -3.34 0.76 -14.47
C GLY A 158 -4.62 1.30 -15.10
N ASN A 159 -5.60 0.44 -15.32
CA ASN A 159 -6.92 0.78 -15.89
C ASN A 159 -6.87 1.44 -17.27
N GLY A 160 -5.82 1.23 -18.05
CA GLY A 160 -5.68 1.82 -19.40
C GLY A 160 -5.43 3.33 -19.40
N GLN A 161 -5.01 3.91 -18.28
CA GLN A 161 -4.75 5.35 -18.14
C GLN A 161 -3.40 5.58 -17.46
N VAL A 162 -2.80 6.74 -17.72
CA VAL A 162 -1.61 7.21 -17.00
C VAL A 162 -2.02 8.32 -16.07
N VAL A 163 -1.88 8.10 -14.76
CA VAL A 163 -2.27 9.07 -13.73
C VAL A 163 -1.13 9.25 -12.74
N LEU A 164 -0.76 10.50 -12.47
CA LEU A 164 0.20 10.80 -11.42
C LEU A 164 -0.52 10.74 -10.07
N TYR A 165 -0.19 9.72 -9.25
CA TYR A 165 -0.82 9.54 -7.93
C TYR A 165 -0.12 10.34 -6.85
N ASP A 166 1.16 10.12 -6.64
CA ASP A 166 1.95 10.89 -5.67
C ASP A 166 3.06 11.65 -6.42
N ALA A 167 3.20 12.94 -6.16
CA ALA A 167 4.30 13.78 -6.62
C ALA A 167 4.51 14.89 -5.59
N TYR A 168 5.42 14.67 -4.64
CA TYR A 168 5.63 15.62 -3.58
C TYR A 168 7.09 15.70 -3.13
N ALA A 169 7.46 16.86 -2.62
CA ALA A 169 8.67 17.07 -1.83
C ALA A 169 8.30 17.17 -0.34
N GLU A 170 9.22 16.77 0.52
CA GLU A 170 9.04 16.88 1.96
C GLU A 170 10.34 17.26 2.67
N ALA A 171 10.20 18.00 3.77
CA ALA A 171 11.28 18.28 4.70
C ALA A 171 10.97 17.59 6.03
N LYS A 172 11.92 16.75 6.51
CA LYS A 172 11.79 15.93 7.72
C LYS A 172 12.92 16.21 8.70
N PRO A 173 12.95 17.39 9.34
CA PRO A 173 14.01 17.71 10.29
C PRO A 173 13.98 16.83 11.55
N ASN A 174 12.80 16.39 11.98
CA ASN A 174 12.65 15.47 13.12
C ASN A 174 11.28 14.76 13.06
N ALA A 175 11.04 13.80 13.95
CA ALA A 175 9.80 13.04 13.98
C ALA A 175 8.56 13.90 14.28
N ALA A 176 8.71 14.96 15.07
CA ALA A 176 7.59 15.77 15.52
C ALA A 176 7.16 16.86 14.55
N LEU A 177 8.03 17.26 13.60
CA LEU A 177 7.74 18.37 12.70
C LEU A 177 8.23 18.04 11.30
N ASN A 178 7.30 17.83 10.38
CA ASN A 178 7.57 17.56 8.98
C ASN A 178 6.66 18.41 8.10
N LEU A 179 7.16 18.84 6.96
CA LEU A 179 6.42 19.59 5.96
C LEU A 179 6.41 18.82 4.64
N ARG A 180 5.26 18.74 3.99
CA ARG A 180 5.10 18.14 2.66
C ARG A 180 4.38 19.11 1.73
N LEU A 181 4.81 19.17 0.47
CA LEU A 181 4.24 20.01 -0.57
C LEU A 181 4.13 19.21 -1.87
N GLY A 182 2.99 19.28 -2.53
CA GLY A 182 2.71 18.62 -3.82
C GLY A 182 1.44 17.80 -3.78
N LYS A 183 1.38 16.73 -4.57
CA LYS A 183 0.22 15.85 -4.72
C LYS A 183 0.36 14.59 -3.88
N PHE A 184 -0.58 14.38 -2.95
CA PHE A 184 -0.62 13.22 -2.05
C PHE A 184 -2.03 13.00 -1.49
N LYS A 185 -2.21 12.02 -0.60
CA LYS A 185 -3.48 11.78 0.09
C LYS A 185 -3.74 12.86 1.14
N PRO A 186 -4.85 13.63 1.07
CA PRO A 186 -5.29 14.44 2.21
C PRO A 186 -5.52 13.56 3.46
N PRO A 187 -5.34 14.09 4.68
CA PRO A 187 -5.35 13.30 5.91
C PRO A 187 -6.75 12.92 6.38
N ILE A 188 -7.57 12.29 5.54
CA ILE A 188 -8.94 11.89 5.85
C ILE A 188 -9.27 10.50 5.29
N GLY A 189 -10.04 9.70 6.07
CA GLY A 189 -10.42 8.33 5.72
C GLY A 189 -9.34 7.31 6.08
N LEU A 190 -9.62 6.42 7.05
CA LEU A 190 -8.63 5.49 7.57
C LEU A 190 -8.18 4.47 6.53
N GLU A 191 -9.12 3.78 5.88
CA GLU A 191 -8.78 2.82 4.83
C GLU A 191 -8.21 3.52 3.57
N ARG A 192 -8.63 4.78 3.31
CA ARG A 192 -8.03 5.59 2.23
C ARG A 192 -6.54 5.83 2.45
N LEU A 193 -6.13 6.08 3.68
CA LEU A 193 -4.73 6.32 4.04
C LEU A 193 -3.87 5.07 3.97
N GLN A 194 -4.43 3.85 4.12
CA GLN A 194 -3.67 2.61 3.92
C GLN A 194 -3.05 2.52 2.51
N SER A 195 -1.90 1.86 2.43
CA SER A 195 -1.32 1.47 1.13
C SER A 195 -2.29 0.57 0.36
N ALA A 196 -2.27 0.66 -0.96
CA ALA A 196 -3.08 -0.25 -1.79
C ALA A 196 -2.58 -1.70 -1.76
N THR A 197 -1.36 -1.94 -1.27
CA THR A 197 -0.77 -3.27 -1.07
C THR A 197 -1.19 -3.93 0.24
N ASP A 198 -1.75 -3.15 1.19
CA ASP A 198 -1.98 -3.57 2.56
C ASP A 198 -3.47 -3.60 2.94
N VAL A 199 -4.35 -3.19 2.02
CA VAL A 199 -5.81 -3.31 2.22
C VAL A 199 -6.22 -4.78 2.22
N ARG A 200 -7.20 -5.12 3.08
CA ARG A 200 -7.69 -6.48 3.26
C ARG A 200 -8.49 -7.01 2.06
N PHE A 201 -9.27 -6.17 1.43
CA PHE A 201 -10.14 -6.52 0.31
C PHE A 201 -9.55 -6.05 -1.02
N VAL A 202 -9.89 -6.70 -2.11
CA VAL A 202 -9.47 -6.32 -3.47
C VAL A 202 -9.81 -4.86 -3.77
N GLU A 203 -11.02 -4.42 -3.39
CA GLU A 203 -11.41 -3.01 -3.47
C GLU A 203 -11.77 -2.45 -2.09
N ARG A 204 -11.56 -1.15 -1.93
CA ARG A 204 -11.86 -0.43 -0.68
C ARG A 204 -13.36 -0.36 -0.43
N GLY A 205 -13.71 -0.21 0.84
CA GLY A 205 -15.08 -0.11 1.29
C GLY A 205 -15.76 1.23 0.99
N LEU A 206 -17.05 1.28 1.28
CA LEU A 206 -17.94 2.38 0.92
C LEU A 206 -17.53 3.75 1.46
N PRO A 207 -16.96 3.92 2.68
CA PRO A 207 -16.54 5.23 3.18
C PRO A 207 -15.52 5.96 2.30
N THR A 208 -14.71 5.21 1.55
CA THR A 208 -13.72 5.80 0.66
C THR A 208 -14.32 6.55 -0.54
N ASN A 209 -15.63 6.39 -0.80
CA ASN A 209 -16.36 7.22 -1.76
C ASN A 209 -16.52 8.67 -1.32
N LEU A 210 -16.52 8.95 -0.01
CA LEU A 210 -16.82 10.28 0.56
C LEU A 210 -15.56 11.08 0.95
N VAL A 211 -14.38 10.60 0.57
CA VAL A 211 -13.12 11.27 0.85
C VAL A 211 -12.28 11.38 -0.43
N PRO A 212 -11.47 12.45 -0.59
CA PRO A 212 -10.61 12.60 -1.76
C PRO A 212 -9.58 11.47 -1.84
N ASN A 213 -9.13 11.13 -3.05
CA ASN A 213 -8.11 10.10 -3.25
C ASN A 213 -6.71 10.71 -3.24
N ARG A 214 -6.49 11.76 -4.05
CA ARG A 214 -5.28 12.57 -4.10
C ARG A 214 -5.64 14.01 -4.38
N ASP A 215 -4.88 14.89 -3.76
CA ASP A 215 -5.06 16.31 -3.92
C ASP A 215 -3.70 17.02 -3.89
N VAL A 216 -3.61 18.20 -4.48
CA VAL A 216 -2.43 19.06 -4.42
C VAL A 216 -2.55 19.98 -3.21
N GLY A 217 -1.48 20.09 -2.43
CA GLY A 217 -1.53 20.93 -1.24
C GLY A 217 -0.23 20.97 -0.46
N VAL A 218 -0.31 21.60 0.71
CA VAL A 218 0.74 21.66 1.71
C VAL A 218 0.24 21.04 3.01
N GLN A 219 1.10 20.25 3.68
CA GLN A 219 0.74 19.58 4.92
C GLN A 219 1.88 19.64 5.93
N LEU A 220 1.55 20.08 7.14
CA LEU A 220 2.36 19.92 8.35
C LEU A 220 1.93 18.62 9.04
N TYR A 221 2.90 17.80 9.46
CA TYR A 221 2.58 16.53 10.13
C TYR A 221 3.73 16.09 11.04
N GLY A 222 3.40 15.21 11.99
CA GLY A 222 4.40 14.66 12.87
C GLY A 222 3.84 13.67 13.87
N ASP A 223 4.78 13.02 14.56
CA ASP A 223 4.54 12.10 15.65
C ASP A 223 5.10 12.72 16.94
N VAL A 224 4.26 12.89 17.95
CA VAL A 224 4.63 13.43 19.27
C VAL A 224 4.34 12.42 20.37
N ALA A 225 4.79 12.68 21.59
CA ALA A 225 4.62 11.80 22.74
C ALA A 225 5.11 10.36 22.45
N GLN A 226 6.29 10.20 21.85
CA GLN A 226 6.87 8.91 21.46
C GLN A 226 5.99 8.15 20.46
N ALA A 227 5.49 8.84 19.44
CA ALA A 227 4.59 8.33 18.41
C ALA A 227 3.21 7.86 18.91
N ARG A 228 2.83 8.20 20.15
CA ARG A 228 1.48 7.93 20.66
C ARG A 228 0.44 8.88 20.08
N VAL A 229 0.82 10.07 19.68
CA VAL A 229 -0.05 11.04 19.01
C VAL A 229 0.52 11.39 17.65
N GLN A 230 -0.25 11.12 16.61
CA GLN A 230 0.04 11.52 15.24
C GLN A 230 -0.86 12.70 14.89
N TYR A 231 -0.31 13.77 14.34
CA TYR A 231 -1.08 14.90 13.85
C TYR A 231 -0.76 15.22 12.40
N GLN A 232 -1.75 15.70 11.69
CA GLN A 232 -1.66 16.14 10.30
C GLN A 232 -2.57 17.34 10.13
N LEU A 233 -2.08 18.41 9.51
CA LEU A 233 -2.86 19.61 9.20
C LEU A 233 -2.37 20.14 7.86
N GLY A 234 -3.27 20.42 6.92
CA GLY A 234 -2.88 20.90 5.61
C GLY A 234 -3.96 21.73 4.93
N ALA A 235 -3.52 22.46 3.90
CA ALA A 235 -4.37 23.16 2.96
C ALA A 235 -4.20 22.53 1.57
N PHE A 236 -5.32 22.27 0.90
CA PHE A 236 -5.41 21.53 -0.35
C PHE A 236 -6.26 22.28 -1.37
N ASP A 237 -6.10 21.97 -2.65
CA ASP A 237 -6.90 22.54 -3.73
C ASP A 237 -8.39 22.20 -3.61
N GLY A 238 -8.74 21.05 -3.04
CA GLY A 238 -10.13 20.69 -2.81
C GLY A 238 -10.65 19.64 -3.80
N ALA A 239 -9.93 18.54 -3.96
CA ALA A 239 -10.39 17.43 -4.81
C ALA A 239 -11.77 16.92 -4.42
N PRO A 240 -12.67 16.61 -5.39
CA PRO A 240 -13.96 16.00 -5.16
C PRO A 240 -13.83 14.65 -4.45
N ASP A 241 -14.95 14.18 -3.89
CA ASP A 241 -15.05 12.87 -3.26
C ASP A 241 -14.62 11.75 -4.23
N ALA A 242 -13.83 10.80 -3.74
CA ALA A 242 -13.20 9.70 -4.49
C ALA A 242 -12.25 10.11 -5.63
N ALA A 243 -12.18 11.38 -6.01
CA ALA A 243 -11.42 11.86 -7.15
C ALA A 243 -9.93 12.05 -6.86
N ILE A 244 -9.18 12.18 -7.94
CA ILE A 244 -7.79 12.62 -8.00
C ILE A 244 -7.80 13.95 -8.73
N ALA A 245 -7.19 14.98 -8.14
CA ALA A 245 -7.03 16.28 -8.79
C ALA A 245 -5.56 16.61 -9.02
N ASP A 246 -5.25 17.24 -10.15
CA ASP A 246 -3.93 17.76 -10.51
C ASP A 246 -3.90 19.31 -10.45
N GLY A 247 -5.05 19.92 -10.24
CA GLY A 247 -5.25 21.35 -10.12
C GLY A 247 -6.69 21.65 -9.74
N ASP A 248 -6.97 22.90 -9.51
CA ASP A 248 -8.26 23.42 -9.07
C ASP A 248 -8.89 24.31 -10.16
N VAL A 249 -10.22 24.27 -10.23
CA VAL A 249 -11.05 25.15 -11.07
C VAL A 249 -11.68 26.28 -10.22
N SER A 250 -11.49 26.24 -8.90
CA SER A 250 -12.05 27.19 -7.93
C SER A 250 -10.92 27.92 -7.17
N THR A 251 -11.23 29.11 -6.67
CA THR A 251 -10.30 29.86 -5.81
C THR A 251 -10.36 29.40 -4.35
N GLY A 252 -11.36 28.63 -3.98
CA GLY A 252 -11.50 28.07 -2.63
C GLY A 252 -10.46 27.00 -2.35
N LYS A 253 -10.12 26.80 -1.09
CA LYS A 253 -9.21 25.75 -0.63
C LYS A 253 -9.84 24.95 0.49
N ASP A 254 -9.51 23.65 0.56
CA ASP A 254 -9.88 22.76 1.66
C ASP A 254 -8.78 22.79 2.72
N VAL A 255 -9.13 23.13 3.96
CA VAL A 255 -8.30 22.84 5.13
C VAL A 255 -8.67 21.46 5.65
N SER A 256 -7.71 20.58 5.79
CA SER A 256 -7.92 19.22 6.26
C SER A 256 -6.96 18.88 7.42
N GLY A 257 -7.50 18.22 8.45
CA GLY A 257 -6.72 17.84 9.62
C GLY A 257 -7.10 16.47 10.15
N ARG A 258 -6.14 15.83 10.85
CA ARG A 258 -6.30 14.55 11.51
C ARG A 258 -5.49 14.53 12.79
N VAL A 259 -6.08 14.00 13.85
CA VAL A 259 -5.37 13.61 15.09
C VAL A 259 -5.68 12.14 15.33
N PHE A 260 -4.62 11.36 15.59
CA PHE A 260 -4.72 9.93 15.79
C PHE A 260 -3.89 9.50 16.98
N PHE A 261 -4.51 8.79 17.93
CA PHE A 261 -3.93 8.37 19.18
C PHE A 261 -3.67 6.87 19.18
N ARG A 262 -2.44 6.48 19.51
CA ARG A 262 -1.96 5.10 19.63
C ARG A 262 -1.37 4.89 21.04
N PRO A 263 -2.19 4.57 22.05
CA PRO A 263 -1.76 4.54 23.45
C PRO A 263 -0.59 3.62 23.72
N PHE A 264 -0.48 2.53 23.00
CA PHE A 264 0.51 1.47 23.21
C PHE A 264 1.63 1.46 22.14
N ALA A 265 1.83 2.52 21.38
CA ALA A 265 2.78 2.57 20.25
C ALA A 265 4.23 2.18 20.64
N THR A 266 4.61 2.33 21.93
CA THR A 266 5.95 2.01 22.43
C THR A 266 6.07 0.63 23.08
N ILE A 267 4.99 -0.14 23.15
CA ILE A 267 4.95 -1.42 23.85
C ILE A 267 4.76 -2.55 22.82
N ALA A 268 5.87 -3.18 22.43
CA ALA A 268 5.86 -4.18 21.33
C ALA A 268 4.94 -5.40 21.59
N SER A 269 4.75 -5.79 22.86
CA SER A 269 3.89 -6.91 23.27
C SER A 269 2.41 -6.55 23.42
N ALA A 270 2.08 -5.25 23.46
CA ALA A 270 0.71 -4.80 23.61
C ALA A 270 -0.08 -4.88 22.29
N PRO A 271 -1.43 -4.89 22.36
CA PRO A 271 -2.28 -4.66 21.20
C PRO A 271 -1.94 -3.33 20.52
N ASP A 272 -1.97 -3.32 19.17
CA ASP A 272 -1.90 -2.05 18.44
C ASP A 272 -3.32 -1.46 18.34
N VAL A 273 -3.59 -0.48 19.20
CA VAL A 273 -4.85 0.26 19.24
C VAL A 273 -4.62 1.63 18.64
N GLY A 274 -5.47 2.01 17.72
CA GLY A 274 -5.48 3.34 17.14
C GLY A 274 -6.88 3.93 17.11
N ILE A 275 -7.07 5.14 17.59
CA ILE A 275 -8.33 5.88 17.54
C ILE A 275 -8.05 7.34 17.15
N GLY A 276 -8.89 7.90 16.31
CA GLY A 276 -8.71 9.28 15.89
C GLY A 276 -9.93 9.87 15.21
N ILE A 277 -9.77 11.14 14.89
CA ILE A 277 -10.75 11.91 14.11
C ILE A 277 -10.01 12.70 13.05
N ALA A 278 -10.64 12.76 11.87
CA ALA A 278 -10.19 13.61 10.78
C ALA A 278 -11.36 14.46 10.25
N GLY A 279 -11.03 15.56 9.59
CA GLY A 279 -12.03 16.39 8.97
C GLY A 279 -11.45 17.33 7.93
N SER A 280 -12.31 17.87 7.07
CA SER A 280 -11.96 18.94 6.15
C SER A 280 -13.09 19.96 6.04
N SER A 281 -12.73 21.20 5.67
CA SER A 281 -13.67 22.26 5.36
C SER A 281 -13.09 23.18 4.31
N GLY A 282 -13.86 23.46 3.27
CA GLY A 282 -13.49 24.37 2.20
C GLY A 282 -14.69 24.98 1.49
N THR A 283 -14.41 25.78 0.50
CA THR A 283 -15.43 26.38 -0.39
C THR A 283 -15.13 25.94 -1.81
N GLU A 284 -16.13 25.38 -2.48
CA GLU A 284 -16.03 24.86 -3.83
C GLU A 284 -16.90 25.64 -4.80
N GLN A 285 -16.42 25.74 -6.04
CA GLN A 285 -17.19 26.31 -7.14
C GLN A 285 -16.95 25.49 -8.40
N GLY A 286 -17.94 24.66 -8.76
CA GLY A 286 -17.90 23.83 -9.96
C GLY A 286 -18.17 24.63 -11.22
N THR A 287 -17.76 24.08 -12.35
CA THR A 287 -18.09 24.55 -13.70
C THR A 287 -18.82 23.46 -14.48
N LEU A 288 -19.37 23.78 -15.65
CA LEU A 288 -20.08 22.77 -16.48
C LEU A 288 -19.15 21.64 -16.96
N THR A 289 -17.85 21.91 -17.08
CA THR A 289 -16.84 20.90 -17.47
C THR A 289 -16.19 20.19 -16.30
N ALA A 290 -16.21 20.79 -15.10
CA ALA A 290 -15.64 20.25 -13.88
C ALA A 290 -16.57 20.57 -12.70
N THR A 291 -17.55 19.71 -12.46
CA THR A 291 -18.68 20.01 -11.54
C THR A 291 -18.27 20.15 -10.08
N GLY A 292 -17.08 19.74 -9.68
CA GLY A 292 -16.61 19.75 -8.29
C GLY A 292 -17.24 18.68 -7.40
N LEU A 293 -18.06 17.76 -7.98
CA LEU A 293 -18.82 16.74 -7.28
C LEU A 293 -18.34 15.33 -7.63
N GLY A 294 -18.31 14.44 -6.63
CA GLY A 294 -17.92 13.05 -6.80
C GLY A 294 -19.04 12.16 -7.33
N ALA A 295 -18.66 10.99 -7.85
CA ALA A 295 -19.56 9.88 -8.16
C ALA A 295 -19.20 8.69 -7.26
N TYR A 296 -20.22 7.99 -6.77
CA TYR A 296 -20.02 6.90 -5.81
C TYR A 296 -20.20 5.54 -6.47
N ARG A 297 -19.44 4.57 -5.99
CA ARG A 297 -19.41 3.21 -6.52
C ARG A 297 -19.66 2.18 -5.42
N THR A 298 -20.19 1.04 -5.82
CA THR A 298 -20.27 -0.16 -4.98
C THR A 298 -18.89 -0.72 -4.67
N THR A 299 -18.79 -1.70 -3.79
CA THR A 299 -17.55 -2.45 -3.55
C THR A 299 -17.09 -3.24 -4.78
N GLY A 300 -18.02 -3.69 -5.65
CA GLY A 300 -17.71 -4.27 -6.96
C GLY A 300 -17.34 -3.25 -8.05
N GLN A 301 -17.34 -1.95 -7.72
CA GLN A 301 -16.99 -0.84 -8.61
C GLN A 301 -18.05 -0.47 -9.65
N LEU A 302 -19.31 -0.90 -9.48
CA LEU A 302 -20.42 -0.42 -10.30
C LEU A 302 -20.88 0.97 -9.84
N ALA A 303 -21.50 1.72 -10.75
CA ALA A 303 -22.05 3.04 -10.42
C ALA A 303 -23.21 2.90 -9.42
N LEU A 304 -23.14 3.64 -8.32
CA LEU A 304 -24.12 3.67 -7.24
C LEU A 304 -24.93 4.97 -7.25
N PHE A 305 -24.22 6.10 -7.30
CA PHE A 305 -24.81 7.42 -7.24
C PHE A 305 -23.97 8.43 -8.01
N ARG A 306 -24.63 9.29 -8.73
CA ARG A 306 -24.03 10.48 -9.37
C ARG A 306 -25.05 11.62 -9.40
N TYR A 307 -24.55 12.83 -9.36
CA TYR A 307 -25.34 14.03 -9.63
C TYR A 307 -25.67 14.14 -11.11
N ARG A 308 -26.75 14.86 -11.45
CA ARG A 308 -27.10 15.14 -12.85
C ARG A 308 -26.01 16.00 -13.49
N ALA A 309 -25.57 15.60 -14.67
CA ALA A 309 -24.53 16.32 -15.43
C ALA A 309 -24.68 15.97 -16.92
N ASP A 310 -25.42 16.83 -17.66
CA ASP A 310 -25.59 16.72 -19.10
C ASP A 310 -24.82 17.81 -19.90
N GLY A 311 -24.04 18.64 -19.18
CA GLY A 311 -23.24 19.71 -19.75
C GLY A 311 -24.02 21.03 -19.96
N THR A 312 -25.32 21.05 -19.67
CA THR A 312 -26.13 22.27 -19.77
C THR A 312 -26.26 22.97 -18.42
N ALA A 313 -26.36 24.30 -18.41
CA ALA A 313 -26.56 25.09 -17.20
C ALA A 313 -27.88 24.78 -16.46
N ALA A 314 -28.89 24.31 -17.18
CA ALA A 314 -30.20 23.98 -16.63
C ALA A 314 -30.21 22.64 -15.87
N ASN A 315 -29.42 21.66 -16.32
CA ASN A 315 -29.50 20.31 -15.83
C ASN A 315 -28.25 19.83 -15.09
N THR A 316 -27.09 20.47 -15.27
CA THR A 316 -25.87 20.09 -14.58
C THR A 316 -25.87 20.62 -13.14
N VAL A 317 -25.64 19.73 -12.19
CA VAL A 317 -25.45 20.07 -10.79
C VAL A 317 -23.98 20.43 -10.57
N LEU A 318 -23.74 21.58 -9.94
CA LEU A 318 -22.44 22.11 -9.64
C LEU A 318 -22.21 22.18 -8.13
N ALA A 319 -20.99 21.95 -7.68
CA ALA A 319 -20.59 22.35 -6.34
C ALA A 319 -20.65 23.88 -6.25
N GLU A 320 -21.26 24.40 -5.20
CA GLU A 320 -21.36 25.85 -5.01
C GLU A 320 -21.44 26.21 -3.54
N GLY A 321 -20.30 26.58 -2.96
CA GLY A 321 -20.19 26.99 -1.59
C GLY A 321 -19.49 25.96 -0.70
N ARG A 322 -19.92 25.87 0.56
CA ARG A 322 -19.20 25.12 1.58
C ARG A 322 -19.27 23.60 1.37
N ARG A 323 -18.13 22.95 1.51
CA ARG A 323 -17.99 21.51 1.66
C ARG A 323 -17.34 21.20 3.00
N THR A 324 -17.89 20.23 3.75
CA THR A 324 -17.31 19.77 5.01
C THR A 324 -17.30 18.24 5.06
N ARG A 325 -16.25 17.67 5.67
CA ARG A 325 -16.15 16.24 5.94
C ARG A 325 -15.72 16.00 7.38
N VAL A 326 -16.25 14.96 8.02
CA VAL A 326 -15.84 14.49 9.34
C VAL A 326 -15.70 12.97 9.29
N SER A 327 -14.63 12.43 9.88
CA SER A 327 -14.31 11.01 9.86
C SER A 327 -13.74 10.55 11.22
N PRO A 328 -14.57 10.13 12.19
CA PRO A 328 -14.11 9.32 13.31
C PRO A 328 -13.69 7.94 12.80
N GLN A 329 -12.58 7.40 13.35
CA GLN A 329 -11.91 6.24 12.80
C GLN A 329 -11.07 5.53 13.86
N GLY A 330 -10.89 4.22 13.72
CA GLY A 330 -10.04 3.47 14.62
C GLY A 330 -9.79 2.04 14.19
N TYR A 331 -8.82 1.41 14.84
CA TYR A 331 -8.49 0.02 14.67
C TYR A 331 -8.00 -0.63 15.95
N LEU A 332 -8.09 -1.94 15.97
CA LEU A 332 -7.53 -2.81 17.03
C LEU A 332 -6.87 -4.01 16.35
N TYR A 333 -5.60 -4.27 16.66
CA TYR A 333 -4.84 -5.46 16.24
C TYR A 333 -4.29 -6.19 17.46
N VAL A 334 -4.64 -7.48 17.59
CA VAL A 334 -4.23 -8.35 18.70
C VAL A 334 -3.75 -9.67 18.15
N GLY A 335 -2.44 -9.89 18.12
CA GLY A 335 -1.86 -11.10 17.53
C GLY A 335 -2.32 -11.27 16.06
N PRO A 336 -2.94 -12.41 15.71
CA PRO A 336 -3.38 -12.69 14.35
C PRO A 336 -4.73 -12.07 13.98
N VAL A 337 -5.38 -11.31 14.87
CA VAL A 337 -6.71 -10.75 14.64
C VAL A 337 -6.65 -9.23 14.59
N GLY A 338 -7.35 -8.65 13.62
CA GLY A 338 -7.47 -7.20 13.48
C GLY A 338 -8.86 -6.74 13.08
N VAL A 339 -9.26 -5.58 13.60
CA VAL A 339 -10.51 -4.91 13.26
C VAL A 339 -10.21 -3.45 12.93
N LEU A 340 -10.85 -2.94 11.89
CA LEU A 340 -10.83 -1.54 11.48
C LEU A 340 -12.27 -1.05 11.34
N ALA A 341 -12.55 0.14 11.87
CA ALA A 341 -13.83 0.80 11.74
C ALA A 341 -13.66 2.27 11.39
N GLU A 342 -14.48 2.77 10.51
CA GLU A 342 -14.54 4.19 10.16
C GLU A 342 -15.94 4.63 9.78
N TYR A 343 -16.24 5.89 10.04
CA TYR A 343 -17.43 6.60 9.58
C TYR A 343 -16.98 7.86 8.85
N VAL A 344 -17.69 8.22 7.80
CA VAL A 344 -17.48 9.49 7.08
C VAL A 344 -18.83 10.15 6.85
N ARG A 345 -18.92 11.43 7.19
CA ARG A 345 -20.01 12.32 6.82
C ARG A 345 -19.45 13.44 5.95
N ALA A 346 -20.01 13.61 4.77
CA ALA A 346 -19.67 14.67 3.81
C ALA A 346 -20.90 15.49 3.48
N THR A 347 -20.80 16.81 3.67
CA THR A 347 -21.88 17.77 3.31
C THR A 347 -21.36 18.69 2.21
N HIS A 348 -22.12 18.80 1.12
CA HIS A 348 -21.81 19.60 -0.04
C HIS A 348 -22.91 20.61 -0.29
N ASN A 349 -22.59 21.86 -0.44
CA ASN A 349 -23.50 22.84 -1.03
C ASN A 349 -23.46 22.65 -2.54
N VAL A 350 -24.65 22.51 -3.14
CA VAL A 350 -24.81 22.24 -4.57
C VAL A 350 -25.84 23.18 -5.17
N ARG A 351 -25.68 23.49 -6.46
CA ARG A 351 -26.63 24.26 -7.27
C ARG A 351 -26.99 23.53 -8.55
N ARG A 352 -28.27 23.55 -8.91
CA ARG A 352 -28.77 23.19 -10.23
C ARG A 352 -29.74 24.26 -10.70
N ALA A 353 -29.39 24.99 -11.76
CA ALA A 353 -30.08 26.19 -12.19
C ALA A 353 -30.25 27.19 -11.00
N THR A 354 -31.48 27.45 -10.56
CA THR A 354 -31.83 28.33 -9.41
C THR A 354 -31.99 27.56 -8.10
N ASN A 355 -31.99 26.21 -8.12
CA ASN A 355 -32.13 25.41 -6.90
C ASN A 355 -30.80 25.26 -6.21
N VAL A 356 -30.72 25.58 -4.93
CA VAL A 356 -29.56 25.44 -4.05
C VAL A 356 -29.93 24.54 -2.87
N ALA A 357 -29.03 23.64 -2.47
CA ALA A 357 -29.19 22.80 -1.29
C ALA A 357 -27.84 22.46 -0.65
N ALA A 358 -27.88 22.15 0.65
CA ALA A 358 -26.79 21.48 1.36
C ALA A 358 -27.15 19.99 1.48
N LEU A 359 -26.43 19.13 0.76
CA LEU A 359 -26.68 17.69 0.72
C LEU A 359 -25.66 16.95 1.57
N THR A 360 -26.14 16.08 2.46
CA THR A 360 -25.32 15.31 3.39
C THR A 360 -25.31 13.83 3.02
N ASN A 361 -24.16 13.33 2.63
CA ASN A 361 -23.91 11.91 2.39
C ASN A 361 -23.11 11.33 3.57
N GLN A 362 -23.37 10.06 3.90
CA GLN A 362 -22.68 9.40 5.00
C GLN A 362 -22.38 7.93 4.68
N ALA A 363 -21.26 7.44 5.17
CA ALA A 363 -20.89 6.04 5.03
C ALA A 363 -20.14 5.57 6.27
N TRP A 364 -20.30 4.29 6.59
CA TRP A 364 -19.52 3.62 7.61
C TRP A 364 -19.18 2.20 7.22
N GLN A 365 -18.14 1.67 7.81
CA GLN A 365 -17.76 0.26 7.68
C GLN A 365 -17.08 -0.25 8.94
N VAL A 366 -17.19 -1.57 9.12
CA VAL A 366 -16.34 -2.38 9.99
C VAL A 366 -15.77 -3.49 9.14
N SER A 367 -14.46 -3.71 9.22
CA SER A 367 -13.77 -4.81 8.55
C SER A 367 -12.85 -5.51 9.56
N GLY A 368 -12.78 -6.83 9.48
CA GLY A 368 -11.91 -7.65 10.31
C GLY A 368 -11.13 -8.66 9.50
N GLY A 369 -10.00 -9.10 10.03
CA GLY A 369 -9.17 -10.16 9.50
C GLY A 369 -8.70 -11.10 10.61
N TRP A 370 -8.48 -12.35 10.23
CA TRP A 370 -7.88 -13.37 11.07
C TRP A 370 -6.85 -14.14 10.26
N VAL A 371 -5.59 -14.04 10.68
CA VAL A 371 -4.46 -14.76 10.07
C VAL A 371 -4.43 -16.18 10.64
N LEU A 372 -4.88 -17.14 9.85
CA LEU A 372 -5.04 -18.54 10.26
C LEU A 372 -3.70 -19.21 10.56
N THR A 373 -2.64 -18.77 9.92
CA THR A 373 -1.26 -19.27 10.09
C THR A 373 -0.55 -18.70 11.32
N GLY A 374 -1.15 -17.68 11.98
CA GLY A 374 -0.73 -17.20 13.30
C GLY A 374 0.13 -15.94 13.28
N GLU A 375 0.54 -15.41 12.12
CA GLU A 375 1.31 -14.19 12.02
C GLU A 375 0.54 -12.98 12.56
N ARG A 376 1.27 -11.97 13.00
CA ARG A 376 0.68 -10.75 13.53
C ARG A 376 0.04 -9.93 12.40
N GLU A 377 -1.24 -9.61 12.58
CA GLU A 377 -1.92 -8.66 11.73
C GLU A 377 -1.57 -7.23 12.09
N SER A 378 -1.59 -6.31 11.11
CA SER A 378 -1.31 -4.89 11.33
C SER A 378 -1.95 -3.97 10.29
N TYR A 379 -2.04 -2.69 10.63
CA TYR A 379 -2.49 -1.63 9.71
C TYR A 379 -1.64 -1.53 8.43
N THR A 380 -0.38 -1.94 8.49
CA THR A 380 0.58 -1.94 7.38
C THR A 380 0.74 -3.31 6.69
N GLY A 381 -0.24 -4.20 6.90
CA GLY A 381 -0.29 -5.52 6.29
C GLY A 381 0.41 -6.60 7.10
N ILE A 382 0.43 -7.81 6.55
CA ILE A 382 0.96 -9.02 7.16
C ILE A 382 2.29 -9.35 6.49
N SER A 383 3.28 -9.78 7.28
CA SER A 383 4.54 -10.34 6.81
C SER A 383 4.57 -11.83 7.17
N PRO A 384 4.63 -12.74 6.19
CA PRO A 384 4.71 -14.17 6.49
C PRO A 384 5.96 -14.52 7.29
N ASP A 385 5.82 -15.32 8.35
CA ASP A 385 6.94 -15.85 9.13
C ASP A 385 7.67 -16.98 8.40
N HIS A 386 6.94 -17.71 7.52
CA HIS A 386 7.42 -18.77 6.65
C HIS A 386 7.07 -18.48 5.18
N PRO A 387 7.76 -17.51 4.53
CA PRO A 387 7.46 -17.14 3.16
C PRO A 387 7.80 -18.24 2.16
N LEU A 388 7.07 -18.28 1.04
CA LEU A 388 7.34 -19.16 -0.10
C LEU A 388 8.44 -18.55 -1.01
N ASP A 389 9.62 -18.31 -0.48
CA ASP A 389 10.77 -17.75 -1.20
C ASP A 389 12.02 -18.63 -1.13
N GLY A 390 11.88 -19.83 -0.59
CA GLY A 390 12.99 -20.79 -0.41
C GLY A 390 13.90 -20.47 0.77
N SER A 391 13.69 -19.39 1.51
CA SER A 391 14.51 -19.01 2.67
C SER A 391 14.31 -19.94 3.86
N LYS A 392 13.15 -20.60 3.94
CA LYS A 392 12.80 -21.60 4.96
C LYS A 392 12.12 -22.81 4.31
N ALA A 393 12.52 -24.02 4.73
CA ALA A 393 11.88 -25.25 4.25
C ALA A 393 10.39 -25.28 4.64
N GLY A 394 9.53 -25.64 3.69
CA GLY A 394 8.08 -25.78 3.92
C GLY A 394 7.31 -24.47 4.09
N GLY A 395 7.88 -23.35 3.68
CA GLY A 395 7.20 -22.05 3.71
C GLY A 395 5.99 -22.03 2.78
N LEU A 396 4.79 -21.79 3.34
CA LEU A 396 3.53 -21.70 2.59
C LEU A 396 2.98 -20.26 2.55
N GLY A 397 3.68 -19.32 3.18
CA GLY A 397 3.19 -17.95 3.35
C GLY A 397 2.16 -17.84 4.47
N ALA A 398 1.48 -16.70 4.53
CA ALA A 398 0.43 -16.39 5.50
C ALA A 398 -0.96 -16.45 4.85
N LEU A 399 -1.91 -17.08 5.52
CA LEU A 399 -3.29 -17.21 5.09
C LEU A 399 -4.20 -16.42 6.03
N GLU A 400 -4.97 -15.48 5.48
CA GLU A 400 -5.89 -14.61 6.21
C GLU A 400 -7.31 -14.76 5.68
N VAL A 401 -8.29 -14.91 6.57
CA VAL A 401 -9.71 -14.78 6.28
C VAL A 401 -10.16 -13.39 6.68
N VAL A 402 -10.92 -12.72 5.81
CA VAL A 402 -11.40 -11.36 6.03
C VAL A 402 -12.91 -11.26 5.89
N ALA A 403 -13.51 -10.36 6.66
CA ALA A 403 -14.93 -10.03 6.56
C ALA A 403 -15.13 -8.52 6.69
N ARG A 404 -16.12 -7.97 6.00
CA ARG A 404 -16.54 -6.58 6.17
C ARG A 404 -18.05 -6.40 6.04
N TYR A 405 -18.54 -5.35 6.67
CA TYR A 405 -19.88 -4.83 6.42
C TYR A 405 -19.85 -3.30 6.46
N GLY A 406 -20.59 -2.66 5.56
CA GLY A 406 -20.68 -1.21 5.48
C GLY A 406 -21.92 -0.72 4.78
N VAL A 407 -22.25 0.55 5.04
CA VAL A 407 -23.43 1.22 4.49
C VAL A 407 -23.02 2.60 3.99
N LEU A 408 -23.47 2.98 2.80
CA LEU A 408 -23.44 4.34 2.28
C LEU A 408 -24.85 4.83 2.08
N THR A 409 -25.17 6.02 2.55
CA THR A 409 -26.46 6.67 2.38
C THR A 409 -26.26 8.07 1.81
N THR A 410 -26.88 8.36 0.69
CA THR A 410 -26.93 9.71 0.11
C THR A 410 -28.12 10.48 0.65
N ASP A 411 -28.05 11.81 0.60
CA ASP A 411 -29.12 12.68 1.08
C ASP A 411 -30.43 12.42 0.32
N ALA A 412 -31.55 12.31 1.04
CA ALA A 412 -32.84 12.15 0.43
C ALA A 412 -33.23 13.37 -0.44
N ASN A 413 -32.81 14.57 -0.03
CA ASN A 413 -33.08 15.82 -0.76
C ASN A 413 -32.31 15.91 -2.09
N ALA A 414 -31.39 14.98 -2.36
CA ALA A 414 -30.77 14.89 -3.67
C ALA A 414 -31.80 14.53 -4.78
N PHE A 415 -32.89 13.89 -4.41
CA PHE A 415 -33.91 13.39 -5.35
C PHE A 415 -35.20 14.20 -5.33
N PRO A 416 -35.82 14.45 -6.48
CA PRO A 416 -35.41 14.14 -7.85
C PRO A 416 -34.55 15.26 -8.47
N ILE A 417 -34.30 16.36 -7.75
CA ILE A 417 -33.76 17.59 -8.34
C ILE A 417 -32.29 17.40 -8.78
N TYR A 418 -31.43 16.93 -7.85
CA TYR A 418 -29.98 16.90 -8.06
C TYR A 418 -29.50 15.53 -8.57
N SER A 419 -30.31 14.48 -8.42
CA SER A 419 -29.97 13.13 -8.88
C SER A 419 -31.22 12.44 -9.43
N ASP A 420 -31.04 11.49 -10.35
CA ASP A 420 -32.12 10.80 -11.00
C ASP A 420 -32.68 9.68 -10.10
N PRO A 421 -33.95 9.80 -9.65
CA PRO A 421 -34.57 8.79 -8.82
C PRO A 421 -34.78 7.45 -9.53
N ALA A 422 -34.80 7.40 -10.86
CA ALA A 422 -35.01 6.17 -11.61
C ALA A 422 -33.75 5.30 -11.70
N THR A 423 -32.55 5.91 -11.74
CA THR A 423 -31.29 5.22 -12.03
C THR A 423 -30.30 5.21 -10.89
N GLN A 424 -30.42 6.14 -9.92
CA GLN A 424 -29.48 6.27 -8.83
C GLN A 424 -30.02 5.69 -7.52
N ALA A 425 -29.16 5.08 -6.72
CA ALA A 425 -29.53 4.54 -5.42
C ALA A 425 -29.34 5.59 -4.33
N ARG A 426 -30.25 5.59 -3.36
CA ARG A 426 -30.14 6.38 -2.14
C ARG A 426 -29.25 5.70 -1.09
N ARG A 427 -29.29 4.38 -1.03
CA ARG A 427 -28.50 3.62 -0.06
C ARG A 427 -27.90 2.38 -0.68
N ALA A 428 -26.67 2.08 -0.26
CA ALA A 428 -26.01 0.82 -0.52
C ALA A 428 -25.62 0.15 0.80
N ARG A 429 -25.93 -1.15 0.95
CA ARG A 429 -25.48 -2.00 2.04
C ARG A 429 -24.59 -3.08 1.44
N ALA A 430 -23.32 -3.08 1.80
CA ALA A 430 -22.34 -4.01 1.27
C ALA A 430 -21.80 -4.91 2.39
N GLY A 431 -21.81 -6.21 2.13
CA GLY A 431 -21.16 -7.22 2.95
C GLY A 431 -20.21 -8.03 2.08
N GLY A 432 -19.03 -8.36 2.61
CA GLY A 432 -18.02 -9.14 1.90
C GLY A 432 -17.28 -10.08 2.83
N VAL A 433 -16.84 -11.21 2.26
CA VAL A 433 -15.91 -12.15 2.86
C VAL A 433 -14.82 -12.47 1.86
N GLY A 434 -13.62 -12.76 2.34
CA GLY A 434 -12.51 -13.01 1.44
C GLY A 434 -11.40 -13.85 2.08
N LEU A 435 -10.48 -14.25 1.22
CA LEU A 435 -9.30 -15.02 1.56
C LEU A 435 -8.08 -14.33 0.94
N ASN A 436 -7.09 -14.03 1.76
CA ASN A 436 -5.80 -13.50 1.35
C ASN A 436 -4.71 -14.53 1.61
N TRP A 437 -4.01 -14.93 0.56
CA TRP A 437 -2.86 -15.80 0.66
C TRP A 437 -1.60 -15.01 0.28
N ARG A 438 -0.86 -14.60 1.31
CA ARG A 438 0.42 -13.90 1.17
C ARG A 438 1.55 -14.91 1.11
N LEU A 439 1.95 -15.26 -0.08
CA LEU A 439 3.05 -16.20 -0.33
C LEU A 439 4.39 -15.63 0.15
N THR A 440 4.60 -14.35 -0.09
CA THR A 440 5.70 -13.55 0.47
C THR A 440 5.15 -12.17 0.86
N ARG A 441 5.97 -11.28 1.39
CA ARG A 441 5.55 -9.89 1.65
C ARG A 441 5.11 -9.15 0.39
N GLY A 442 5.70 -9.47 -0.77
CA GLY A 442 5.40 -8.81 -2.05
C GLY A 442 4.42 -9.58 -2.93
N LEU A 443 4.24 -10.89 -2.71
CA LEU A 443 3.39 -11.74 -3.54
C LEU A 443 2.13 -12.14 -2.78
N LEU A 444 0.97 -11.66 -3.26
CA LEU A 444 -0.35 -11.91 -2.69
C LEU A 444 -1.31 -12.44 -3.75
N PHE A 445 -2.04 -13.49 -3.41
CA PHE A 445 -3.29 -13.85 -4.07
C PHE A 445 -4.46 -13.56 -3.13
N ALA A 446 -5.48 -12.84 -3.61
CA ALA A 446 -6.69 -12.52 -2.87
C ALA A 446 -7.94 -12.92 -3.67
N ALA A 447 -8.98 -13.34 -2.96
CA ALA A 447 -10.28 -13.64 -3.53
C ALA A 447 -11.38 -13.20 -2.56
N ASP A 448 -12.28 -12.32 -3.03
CA ASP A 448 -13.39 -11.77 -2.25
C ASP A 448 -14.72 -12.09 -2.90
N TYR A 449 -15.71 -12.43 -2.09
CA TYR A 449 -17.10 -12.41 -2.48
C TYR A 449 -17.78 -11.18 -1.84
N GLU A 450 -18.40 -10.36 -2.66
CA GLU A 450 -19.07 -9.13 -2.27
C GLU A 450 -20.54 -9.16 -2.65
N ARG A 451 -21.40 -8.78 -1.71
CA ARG A 451 -22.82 -8.61 -1.93
C ARG A 451 -23.24 -7.20 -1.57
N THR A 452 -23.74 -6.43 -2.54
CA THR A 452 -24.22 -5.07 -2.33
C THR A 452 -25.70 -4.96 -2.67
N GLN A 453 -26.52 -4.60 -1.70
CA GLN A 453 -27.92 -4.25 -1.90
C GLN A 453 -28.07 -2.76 -2.15
N LEU A 454 -28.77 -2.40 -3.23
CA LEU A 454 -29.04 -1.02 -3.64
C LEU A 454 -30.51 -0.69 -3.37
N GLU A 455 -30.76 0.34 -2.57
CA GLU A 455 -32.09 0.85 -2.23
C GLU A 455 -32.36 2.15 -2.98
N GLY A 456 -33.57 2.29 -3.53
CA GLY A 456 -34.03 3.51 -4.20
C GLY A 456 -34.33 4.66 -3.24
N PRO A 457 -34.72 5.85 -3.75
CA PRO A 457 -35.06 7.00 -2.91
C PRO A 457 -36.42 6.85 -2.20
N GLY A 458 -37.29 5.94 -2.63
CA GLY A 458 -38.53 5.58 -1.92
C GLY A 458 -38.26 4.75 -0.66
N ALA A 459 -39.30 4.49 0.15
CA ALA A 459 -39.19 3.74 1.39
C ALA A 459 -38.68 2.30 1.12
N ALA A 460 -37.51 1.98 1.58
CA ALA A 460 -36.87 0.64 1.73
C ALA A 460 -37.02 -0.33 0.52
N GLU A 461 -37.26 0.18 -0.68
CA GLU A 461 -37.34 -0.65 -1.88
C GLU A 461 -35.94 -1.09 -2.34
N VAL A 462 -35.62 -2.39 -2.20
CA VAL A 462 -34.45 -2.98 -2.79
C VAL A 462 -34.62 -3.03 -4.30
N ARG A 463 -33.90 -2.17 -5.04
CA ARG A 463 -33.96 -2.12 -6.51
C ARG A 463 -33.18 -3.25 -7.14
N SER A 464 -32.02 -3.56 -6.56
CA SER A 464 -31.14 -4.58 -7.08
C SER A 464 -30.17 -5.07 -6.01
N THR A 465 -29.62 -6.24 -6.25
CA THR A 465 -28.52 -6.80 -5.46
C THR A 465 -27.39 -7.15 -6.40
N GLU A 466 -26.23 -6.55 -6.18
CA GLU A 466 -25.00 -6.91 -6.86
C GLU A 466 -24.35 -8.09 -6.13
N HIS A 467 -23.91 -9.08 -6.89
CA HIS A 467 -23.06 -10.17 -6.45
C HIS A 467 -21.78 -10.12 -7.28
N ALA A 468 -20.64 -9.99 -6.63
CA ALA A 468 -19.36 -9.90 -7.30
C ALA A 468 -18.35 -10.84 -6.64
N VAL A 469 -17.60 -11.57 -7.45
CA VAL A 469 -16.38 -12.26 -7.05
C VAL A 469 -15.22 -11.47 -7.61
N LEU A 470 -14.35 -11.01 -6.73
CA LEU A 470 -13.18 -10.22 -7.08
C LEU A 470 -11.94 -11.03 -6.73
N THR A 471 -11.00 -11.15 -7.66
CA THR A 471 -9.71 -11.78 -7.38
C THR A 471 -8.57 -10.85 -7.73
N ARG A 472 -7.44 -11.02 -7.05
CA ARG A 472 -6.22 -10.23 -7.28
C ARG A 472 -4.98 -11.08 -7.19
N LEU A 473 -4.11 -10.90 -8.16
CA LEU A 473 -2.70 -11.27 -8.05
C LEU A 473 -1.89 -9.98 -7.91
N GLN A 474 -1.12 -9.87 -6.82
CA GLN A 474 -0.23 -8.74 -6.56
C GLN A 474 1.21 -9.22 -6.53
N LEU A 475 2.08 -8.51 -7.23
CA LEU A 475 3.53 -8.63 -7.13
C LEU A 475 4.12 -7.26 -6.80
N GLY A 476 4.93 -7.18 -5.75
CA GLY A 476 5.63 -5.97 -5.32
C GLY A 476 7.05 -6.25 -4.88
N PHE A 477 7.91 -5.26 -5.02
CA PHE A 477 9.31 -5.29 -4.62
C PHE A 477 9.76 -3.89 -4.17
#